data_9e7e997d6c12968dfb5d423b1b87e266
#
_entry.id   9e7e997d6c12968dfb5d423b1b87e266
#
_cell.length_a   1.000
_cell.length_b   1.000
_cell.length_c   1.000
_cell.angle_alpha   90.00
_cell.angle_beta   90.00
_cell.angle_gamma   90.00
#
_symmetry.space_group_name_H-M   'P 1'
#
loop_
_entity.id
_entity.type
_entity.pdbx_description
1 polymer ?
#
loop_
_entity_poly.entity_id
_entity_poly.type
_entity_poly.pdbx_seq_one_letter_code
_entity_poly.pdbx_strand_id
1 'polypeptide(L)'
;MNGFKPRLVMARWLLVVPLISVLGPCAEKLRAQEMTLELDPANSRIEFTVAATLHTVHGTFALKHGTVHFNPSNGAASGLVVVDATSGDSGNSGRDHKMHAEILESQRYPEITFTPTKMSGRFELQGDSDVRVEGILRLHGGDHVITLTLPVQTKENRLSARTHIVIPYVEWGLKNPSTFLLHVSDKVEVDVTGVGTVQGQERHP
;
A
#
# COMPACT_ATOMS: atom_id res chain seq x y z
N MET A 1 35.40 -15.74 -99.89
CA MET A 1 34.22 -16.52 -99.74
C MET A 1 33.84 -16.47 -98.26
N ASN A 2 32.75 -15.98 -98.02
CA ASN A 2 32.03 -15.38 -96.90
C ASN A 2 32.18 -16.01 -95.51
N GLY A 3 32.87 -15.32 -94.61
CA GLY A 3 32.94 -15.64 -93.18
C GLY A 3 31.82 -14.90 -92.38
N PHE A 4 30.93 -15.67 -91.83
CA PHE A 4 29.87 -15.19 -90.97
C PHE A 4 30.39 -15.15 -89.52
N LYS A 5 30.45 -13.91 -88.93
CA LYS A 5 30.81 -13.74 -87.53
C LYS A 5 29.54 -13.69 -86.70
N PRO A 6 29.30 -14.46 -85.63
CA PRO A 6 28.21 -14.29 -84.73
C PRO A 6 28.50 -13.17 -83.73
N ARG A 7 27.54 -12.28 -83.57
CA ARG A 7 27.55 -11.24 -82.57
C ARG A 7 27.18 -11.86 -81.21
N LEU A 8 28.05 -11.69 -80.26
CA LEU A 8 27.84 -12.04 -78.86
C LEU A 8 26.92 -11.00 -78.19
N VAL A 9 25.66 -11.36 -77.85
CA VAL A 9 24.76 -10.54 -77.12
C VAL A 9 25.00 -10.78 -75.64
N MET A 10 25.63 -9.82 -74.98
CA MET A 10 25.74 -9.80 -73.50
C MET A 10 24.38 -9.47 -72.85
N ALA A 11 23.77 -10.50 -72.33
CA ALA A 11 22.59 -10.31 -71.47
C ALA A 11 23.04 -9.82 -70.05
N ARG A 12 22.80 -8.54 -69.76
CA ARG A 12 22.98 -7.98 -68.43
C ARG A 12 21.85 -8.50 -67.53
N TRP A 13 22.18 -9.42 -66.65
CA TRP A 13 21.30 -9.83 -65.56
C TRP A 13 21.34 -8.77 -64.46
N LEU A 14 20.26 -8.03 -64.32
CA LEU A 14 19.99 -7.14 -63.18
C LEU A 14 19.63 -8.03 -61.96
N LEU A 15 20.57 -8.18 -61.01
CA LEU A 15 20.31 -8.75 -59.70
C LEU A 15 19.47 -7.77 -58.90
N VAL A 16 18.16 -8.01 -58.86
CA VAL A 16 17.25 -7.36 -57.92
C VAL A 16 17.44 -8.04 -56.57
N VAL A 17 18.18 -7.39 -55.67
CA VAL A 17 18.29 -7.79 -54.26
C VAL A 17 17.03 -7.33 -53.56
N PRO A 18 16.16 -8.23 -53.00
CA PRO A 18 15.05 -7.80 -52.19
C PRO A 18 15.60 -7.29 -50.85
N LEU A 19 15.37 -6.00 -50.58
CA LEU A 19 15.60 -5.38 -49.30
C LEU A 19 14.56 -5.93 -48.32
N ILE A 20 14.90 -7.02 -47.61
CA ILE A 20 14.08 -7.54 -46.51
C ILE A 20 14.22 -6.56 -45.35
N SER A 21 13.24 -5.67 -45.21
CA SER A 21 13.07 -4.86 -44.02
C SER A 21 12.70 -5.78 -42.86
N VAL A 22 13.69 -6.12 -42.04
CA VAL A 22 13.47 -6.75 -40.76
C VAL A 22 12.82 -5.70 -39.83
N LEU A 23 11.47 -5.63 -39.84
CA LEU A 23 10.75 -5.03 -38.74
C LEU A 23 11.01 -5.94 -37.53
N GLY A 24 12.01 -5.61 -36.74
CA GLY A 24 12.17 -6.16 -35.39
C GLY A 24 10.90 -5.89 -34.60
N PRO A 25 10.39 -6.87 -33.82
CA PRO A 25 9.30 -6.59 -32.90
C PRO A 25 9.78 -5.49 -31.95
N CYS A 26 9.15 -4.32 -32.03
CA CYS A 26 9.24 -3.29 -31.03
C CYS A 26 8.62 -3.91 -29.77
N ALA A 27 9.44 -4.53 -28.93
CA ALA A 27 9.05 -4.94 -27.60
C ALA A 27 8.74 -3.65 -26.85
N GLU A 28 7.48 -3.24 -26.89
CA GLU A 28 6.97 -2.27 -25.94
C GLU A 28 7.28 -2.84 -24.56
N LYS A 29 8.36 -2.33 -23.95
CA LYS A 29 8.58 -2.53 -22.53
C LYS A 29 7.32 -2.08 -21.86
N LEU A 30 6.50 -3.02 -21.36
CA LEU A 30 5.41 -2.72 -20.43
C LEU A 30 6.04 -1.87 -19.33
N ARG A 31 5.89 -0.57 -19.43
CA ARG A 31 6.39 0.36 -18.41
C ARG A 31 5.57 0.06 -17.17
N ALA A 32 6.25 -0.46 -16.18
CA ALA A 32 5.69 -0.65 -14.86
C ALA A 32 5.14 0.70 -14.40
N GLN A 33 3.83 0.84 -14.37
CA GLN A 33 3.15 2.07 -14.01
C GLN A 33 3.19 2.20 -12.49
N GLU A 34 3.93 3.17 -11.99
CA GLU A 34 3.93 3.52 -10.59
C GLU A 34 2.64 4.25 -10.25
N MET A 35 1.99 3.84 -9.18
CA MET A 35 0.74 4.40 -8.70
C MET A 35 0.99 5.14 -7.39
N THR A 36 0.29 6.24 -7.19
CA THR A 36 0.31 6.98 -5.93
C THR A 36 -1.09 7.01 -5.35
N LEU A 37 -1.23 6.56 -4.11
CA LEU A 37 -2.44 6.68 -3.31
C LEU A 37 -2.23 7.78 -2.28
N GLU A 38 -3.07 8.81 -2.34
CA GLU A 38 -3.20 9.83 -1.31
C GLU A 38 -4.42 9.52 -0.46
N LEU A 39 -4.22 9.22 0.83
CA LEU A 39 -5.31 8.95 1.77
C LEU A 39 -6.01 10.25 2.17
N ASP A 40 -7.32 10.16 2.33
CA ASP A 40 -8.19 11.24 2.78
C ASP A 40 -8.48 11.08 4.28
N PRO A 41 -7.88 11.90 5.16
CA PRO A 41 -8.07 11.79 6.60
C PRO A 41 -9.52 11.98 7.04
N ALA A 42 -10.29 12.83 6.36
CA ALA A 42 -11.67 13.13 6.74
C ALA A 42 -12.64 11.96 6.46
N ASN A 43 -12.30 11.11 5.48
CA ASN A 43 -13.11 9.96 5.08
C ASN A 43 -12.52 8.62 5.49
N SER A 44 -11.32 8.60 6.09
CA SER A 44 -10.71 7.40 6.66
C SER A 44 -11.10 7.24 8.13
N ARG A 45 -11.14 5.99 8.60
CA ARG A 45 -11.54 5.66 9.96
C ARG A 45 -10.61 4.61 10.54
N ILE A 46 -10.23 4.80 11.81
CA ILE A 46 -9.41 3.86 12.57
C ILE A 46 -10.13 3.64 13.89
N GLU A 47 -10.60 2.43 14.11
CA GLU A 47 -11.38 2.05 15.29
C GLU A 47 -10.61 0.97 16.05
N PHE A 48 -10.54 1.08 17.36
CA PHE A 48 -9.93 0.04 18.19
C PHE A 48 -10.92 -0.58 19.15
N THR A 49 -10.69 -1.84 19.46
CA THR A 49 -11.51 -2.61 20.41
C THR A 49 -10.60 -3.37 21.38
N VAL A 50 -10.85 -3.21 22.68
CA VAL A 50 -10.12 -3.91 23.74
C VAL A 50 -11.11 -4.61 24.66
N ALA A 51 -10.97 -5.91 24.80
CA ALA A 51 -11.77 -6.69 25.76
C ALA A 51 -11.27 -6.48 27.20
N ALA A 52 -12.21 -6.29 28.11
CA ALA A 52 -11.96 -6.26 29.55
C ALA A 52 -13.02 -7.10 30.31
N THR A 53 -12.75 -7.47 31.57
CA THR A 53 -13.58 -8.40 32.34
C THR A 53 -15.04 -8.02 32.40
N LEU A 54 -15.37 -6.73 32.51
CA LEU A 54 -16.74 -6.25 32.70
C LEU A 54 -17.41 -5.69 31.44
N HIS A 55 -16.61 -5.28 30.46
CA HIS A 55 -17.08 -4.64 29.24
C HIS A 55 -16.01 -4.60 28.16
N THR A 56 -16.44 -4.41 26.94
CA THR A 56 -15.56 -4.13 25.81
C THR A 56 -15.40 -2.62 25.66
N VAL A 57 -14.17 -2.17 25.45
CA VAL A 57 -13.85 -0.76 25.18
C VAL A 57 -13.71 -0.57 23.70
N HIS A 58 -14.40 0.40 23.15
CA HIS A 58 -14.25 0.87 21.77
C HIS A 58 -13.72 2.29 21.79
N GLY A 59 -12.99 2.64 20.75
CA GLY A 59 -12.50 4.00 20.55
C GLY A 59 -11.96 4.20 19.15
N THR A 60 -11.45 5.39 18.89
CA THR A 60 -10.98 5.82 17.58
C THR A 60 -9.64 6.53 17.66
N PHE A 61 -8.94 6.56 16.52
CA PHE A 61 -7.80 7.43 16.28
C PHE A 61 -8.02 8.19 14.96
N ALA A 62 -7.44 9.38 14.85
CA ALA A 62 -7.46 10.17 13.63
C ALA A 62 -6.26 9.84 12.73
N LEU A 63 -6.52 9.65 11.43
CA LEU A 63 -5.47 9.66 10.41
C LEU A 63 -4.96 11.10 10.24
N LYS A 64 -3.64 11.34 10.31
CA LYS A 64 -3.03 12.65 10.02
C LYS A 64 -2.85 12.85 8.52
N HIS A 65 -2.20 11.92 7.87
CA HIS A 65 -1.98 11.87 6.42
C HIS A 65 -1.49 10.48 6.00
N GLY A 66 -1.52 10.21 4.72
CA GLY A 66 -0.94 8.99 4.17
C GLY A 66 -0.72 9.10 2.68
N THR A 67 0.53 8.85 2.24
CA THR A 67 0.91 8.74 0.84
C THR A 67 1.58 7.40 0.62
N VAL A 68 1.07 6.62 -0.31
CA VAL A 68 1.61 5.29 -0.64
C VAL A 68 1.90 5.23 -2.13
N HIS A 69 3.14 4.92 -2.47
CA HIS A 69 3.59 4.62 -3.82
C HIS A 69 3.65 3.11 -4.00
N PHE A 70 3.10 2.59 -5.07
CA PHE A 70 3.14 1.15 -5.34
C PHE A 70 3.15 0.86 -6.83
N ASN A 71 3.66 -0.32 -7.16
CA ASN A 71 3.73 -0.81 -8.53
C ASN A 71 3.08 -2.19 -8.60
N PRO A 72 1.88 -2.30 -9.21
CA PRO A 72 1.17 -3.57 -9.30
C PRO A 72 1.91 -4.66 -10.08
N SER A 73 2.82 -4.28 -10.98
CA SER A 73 3.51 -5.24 -11.86
C SER A 73 4.67 -5.96 -11.17
N ASN A 74 5.36 -5.30 -10.25
CA ASN A 74 6.53 -5.86 -9.56
C ASN A 74 6.38 -5.95 -8.04
N GLY A 75 5.28 -5.43 -7.50
CA GLY A 75 4.98 -5.47 -6.08
C GLY A 75 5.79 -4.50 -5.21
N ALA A 76 6.55 -3.59 -5.79
CA ALA A 76 7.24 -2.56 -5.02
C ALA A 76 6.22 -1.66 -4.33
N ALA A 77 6.45 -1.37 -3.06
CA ALA A 77 5.63 -0.43 -2.29
C ALA A 77 6.53 0.41 -1.38
N SER A 78 6.14 1.66 -1.20
CA SER A 78 6.85 2.62 -0.34
C SER A 78 5.89 3.73 0.10
N GLY A 79 6.35 4.63 0.97
CA GLY A 79 5.55 5.75 1.45
C GLY A 79 5.36 5.72 2.95
N LEU A 80 4.39 6.48 3.43
CA LEU A 80 4.14 6.64 4.86
C LEU A 80 2.66 6.91 5.12
N VAL A 81 2.10 6.20 6.08
CA VAL A 81 0.77 6.46 6.67
C VAL A 81 1.00 6.86 8.11
N VAL A 82 0.43 8.00 8.54
CA VAL A 82 0.63 8.56 9.87
C VAL A 82 -0.70 8.73 10.58
N VAL A 83 -0.83 8.11 11.74
CA VAL A 83 -1.96 8.19 12.66
C VAL A 83 -1.55 9.05 13.85
N ASP A 84 -2.42 9.93 14.28
CA ASP A 84 -2.20 10.76 15.46
C ASP A 84 -2.43 9.93 16.73
N ALA A 85 -1.36 9.55 17.41
CA ALA A 85 -1.44 8.82 18.66
C ALA A 85 -2.05 9.65 19.81
N THR A 86 -2.07 10.99 19.68
CA THR A 86 -2.67 11.90 20.68
C THR A 86 -4.17 12.07 20.52
N SER A 87 -4.73 11.61 19.40
CA SER A 87 -6.16 11.71 19.08
C SER A 87 -7.02 10.58 19.62
N GLY A 88 -6.41 9.62 20.31
CA GLY A 88 -7.13 8.45 20.84
C GLY A 88 -8.27 8.84 21.76
N ASP A 89 -9.48 8.41 21.41
CA ASP A 89 -10.71 8.71 22.16
C ASP A 89 -11.54 7.43 22.33
N SER A 90 -11.79 7.06 23.57
CA SER A 90 -12.63 5.93 23.92
C SER A 90 -13.99 6.35 24.49
N GLY A 91 -14.31 7.66 24.49
CA GLY A 91 -15.51 8.21 25.08
C GLY A 91 -15.47 8.30 26.61
N ASN A 92 -14.31 8.12 27.25
CA ASN A 92 -14.15 8.27 28.68
C ASN A 92 -12.83 8.96 29.00
N SER A 93 -12.88 10.19 29.47
CA SER A 93 -11.71 11.05 29.69
C SER A 93 -10.68 10.47 30.69
N GLY A 94 -11.11 9.76 31.73
CA GLY A 94 -10.22 9.13 32.70
C GLY A 94 -9.44 7.97 32.07
N ARG A 95 -10.11 7.17 31.23
CA ARG A 95 -9.48 6.07 30.48
C ARG A 95 -8.53 6.63 29.41
N ASP A 96 -8.95 7.67 28.70
CA ASP A 96 -8.14 8.32 27.66
C ASP A 96 -6.88 8.95 28.26
N HIS A 97 -7.01 9.62 29.42
CA HIS A 97 -5.85 10.14 30.14
C HIS A 97 -4.83 9.02 30.47
N LYS A 98 -5.32 7.87 30.97
CA LYS A 98 -4.47 6.73 31.29
C LYS A 98 -3.86 6.11 30.03
N MET A 99 -4.63 5.98 28.96
CA MET A 99 -4.16 5.48 27.65
C MET A 99 -3.01 6.34 27.13
N HIS A 100 -3.18 7.66 27.13
CA HIS A 100 -2.18 8.60 26.63
C HIS A 100 -0.95 8.71 27.52
N ALA A 101 -1.14 8.79 28.85
CA ALA A 101 -0.05 9.04 29.79
C ALA A 101 0.79 7.79 30.10
N GLU A 102 0.16 6.60 30.16
CA GLU A 102 0.79 5.42 30.72
C GLU A 102 0.99 4.27 29.72
N ILE A 103 0.18 4.20 28.65
CA ILE A 103 0.20 3.07 27.71
C ILE A 103 0.87 3.48 26.41
N LEU A 104 0.35 4.50 25.74
CA LEU A 104 0.89 5.00 24.47
C LEU A 104 2.05 5.98 24.69
N GLU A 105 2.13 6.61 25.86
CA GLU A 105 3.05 7.73 26.14
C GLU A 105 3.01 8.74 24.98
N SER A 106 1.80 9.16 24.57
CA SER A 106 1.57 9.84 23.30
C SER A 106 2.22 11.24 23.22
N GLN A 107 2.63 11.83 24.33
CA GLN A 107 3.46 13.04 24.31
C GLN A 107 4.89 12.74 23.84
N ARG A 108 5.41 11.54 24.13
CA ARG A 108 6.74 11.10 23.73
C ARG A 108 6.73 10.44 22.35
N TYR A 109 5.65 9.72 22.05
CA TYR A 109 5.42 9.01 20.80
C TYR A 109 4.11 9.50 20.14
N PRO A 110 4.11 10.72 19.56
CA PRO A 110 2.87 11.36 19.10
C PRO A 110 2.30 10.76 17.83
N GLU A 111 3.01 9.83 17.20
CA GLU A 111 2.62 9.25 15.92
C GLU A 111 2.75 7.73 15.94
N ILE A 112 1.76 7.07 15.33
CA ILE A 112 1.82 5.68 14.93
C ILE A 112 1.98 5.69 13.41
N THR A 113 3.01 5.02 12.90
CA THR A 113 3.29 5.08 11.46
C THR A 113 3.30 3.70 10.83
N PHE A 114 2.82 3.61 9.59
CA PHE A 114 2.96 2.42 8.77
C PHE A 114 3.73 2.76 7.48
N THR A 115 4.82 2.03 7.26
CA THR A 115 5.67 2.14 6.08
C THR A 115 5.51 0.87 5.24
N PRO A 116 4.76 0.89 4.12
CA PRO A 116 4.66 -0.26 3.24
C PRO A 116 6.02 -0.56 2.59
N THR A 117 6.33 -1.84 2.42
CA THR A 117 7.59 -2.30 1.81
C THR A 117 7.35 -3.18 0.59
N LYS A 118 6.21 -3.88 0.56
CA LYS A 118 5.86 -4.77 -0.54
C LYS A 118 4.35 -4.91 -0.66
N MET A 119 3.89 -4.98 -1.89
CA MET A 119 2.52 -5.32 -2.24
C MET A 119 2.48 -6.62 -3.05
N SER A 120 1.45 -7.43 -2.85
CA SER A 120 1.18 -8.62 -3.64
C SER A 120 -0.33 -8.79 -3.81
N GLY A 121 -0.73 -9.67 -4.74
CA GLY A 121 -2.13 -9.82 -5.12
C GLY A 121 -2.44 -9.06 -6.40
N ARG A 122 -3.72 -9.02 -6.76
CA ARG A 122 -4.21 -8.37 -7.97
C ARG A 122 -4.80 -7.02 -7.62
N PHE A 123 -4.35 -5.97 -8.27
CA PHE A 123 -4.89 -4.63 -8.15
C PHE A 123 -5.55 -4.20 -9.47
N GLU A 124 -6.78 -3.70 -9.39
CA GLU A 124 -7.56 -3.21 -10.51
C GLU A 124 -7.90 -1.72 -10.32
N LEU A 125 -7.74 -0.93 -11.37
CA LEU A 125 -8.10 0.50 -11.37
C LEU A 125 -9.61 0.75 -11.35
N GLN A 126 -10.40 -0.27 -11.64
CA GLN A 126 -11.87 -0.23 -11.60
C GLN A 126 -12.38 -1.57 -11.06
N GLY A 127 -13.21 -1.52 -10.02
CA GLY A 127 -13.80 -2.69 -9.39
C GLY A 127 -13.10 -3.15 -8.13
N ASP A 128 -13.25 -4.43 -7.81
CA ASP A 128 -12.77 -5.04 -6.58
C ASP A 128 -11.39 -5.68 -6.78
N SER A 129 -10.57 -5.59 -5.76
CA SER A 129 -9.24 -6.16 -5.70
C SER A 129 -8.98 -6.76 -4.33
N ASP A 130 -8.14 -7.79 -4.27
CA ASP A 130 -7.61 -8.34 -3.02
C ASP A 130 -6.09 -8.19 -3.03
N VAL A 131 -5.58 -7.30 -2.19
CA VAL A 131 -4.15 -7.06 -2.08
C VAL A 131 -3.65 -7.38 -0.69
N ARG A 132 -2.39 -7.79 -0.63
CA ARG A 132 -1.66 -7.98 0.61
C ARG A 132 -0.49 -7.02 0.62
N VAL A 133 -0.36 -6.27 1.72
CA VAL A 133 0.70 -5.28 1.90
C VAL A 133 1.53 -5.66 3.12
N GLU A 134 2.80 -5.93 2.91
CA GLU A 134 3.80 -6.09 3.97
C GLU A 134 4.41 -4.72 4.29
N GLY A 135 4.67 -4.47 5.57
CA GLY A 135 5.26 -3.19 5.98
C GLY A 135 5.69 -3.18 7.44
N ILE A 136 6.21 -2.03 7.84
CA ILE A 136 6.67 -1.78 9.19
C ILE A 136 5.67 -0.87 9.89
N LEU A 137 5.04 -1.36 10.94
CA LEU A 137 4.24 -0.57 11.86
C LEU A 137 5.14 -0.11 13.02
N ARG A 138 5.30 1.20 13.15
CA ARG A 138 5.97 1.79 14.31
C ARG A 138 4.95 2.22 15.35
N LEU A 139 5.04 1.64 16.52
CA LEU A 139 4.18 1.91 17.67
C LEU A 139 5.04 2.05 18.93
N HIS A 140 4.81 3.11 19.70
CA HIS A 140 5.53 3.35 20.98
C HIS A 140 7.06 3.28 20.83
N GLY A 141 7.58 3.76 19.70
CA GLY A 141 9.01 3.76 19.35
C GLY A 141 9.57 2.42 18.88
N GLY A 142 8.81 1.32 18.91
CA GLY A 142 9.19 0.01 18.39
C GLY A 142 8.73 -0.21 16.95
N ASP A 143 9.53 -0.92 16.15
CA ASP A 143 9.22 -1.31 14.78
C ASP A 143 8.76 -2.77 14.72
N HIS A 144 7.61 -3.01 14.10
CA HIS A 144 6.99 -4.33 14.00
C HIS A 144 6.62 -4.64 12.56
N VAL A 145 7.14 -5.75 12.03
CA VAL A 145 6.77 -6.20 10.68
C VAL A 145 5.35 -6.78 10.71
N ILE A 146 4.46 -6.23 9.91
CA ILE A 146 3.08 -6.70 9.80
C ILE A 146 2.70 -6.93 8.34
N THR A 147 1.67 -7.74 8.14
CA THR A 147 1.05 -7.97 6.84
C THR A 147 -0.43 -7.62 6.91
N LEU A 148 -0.86 -6.70 6.08
CA LEU A 148 -2.25 -6.31 5.92
C LEU A 148 -2.88 -7.06 4.75
N THR A 149 -4.06 -7.63 4.95
CA THR A 149 -4.90 -8.14 3.86
C THR A 149 -6.00 -7.12 3.63
N LEU A 150 -6.08 -6.60 2.41
CA LEU A 150 -6.89 -5.46 2.04
C LEU A 150 -7.83 -5.84 0.89
N PRO A 151 -9.11 -6.14 1.15
CA PRO A 151 -10.13 -5.97 0.13
C PRO A 151 -10.20 -4.48 -0.24
N VAL A 152 -10.02 -4.19 -1.51
CA VAL A 152 -9.94 -2.84 -2.08
C VAL A 152 -11.02 -2.69 -3.12
N GLN A 153 -11.72 -1.59 -3.09
CA GLN A 153 -12.67 -1.18 -4.13
C GLN A 153 -12.20 0.13 -4.75
N THR A 154 -12.08 0.15 -6.07
CA THR A 154 -11.67 1.35 -6.81
C THR A 154 -12.75 1.74 -7.80
N LYS A 155 -13.15 3.02 -7.77
CA LYS A 155 -14.12 3.62 -8.69
C LYS A 155 -13.72 5.07 -8.97
N GLU A 156 -13.58 5.44 -10.25
CA GLU A 156 -13.28 6.82 -10.67
C GLU A 156 -12.05 7.40 -9.93
N ASN A 157 -10.97 6.62 -9.82
CA ASN A 157 -9.75 6.95 -9.07
C ASN A 157 -9.92 7.09 -7.55
N ARG A 158 -11.12 6.91 -7.01
CA ARG A 158 -11.34 6.82 -5.57
C ARG A 158 -11.18 5.38 -5.13
N LEU A 159 -10.32 5.18 -4.15
CA LEU A 159 -10.02 3.88 -3.55
C LEU A 159 -10.60 3.83 -2.14
N SER A 160 -11.21 2.71 -1.80
CA SER A 160 -11.57 2.35 -0.42
C SER A 160 -11.00 0.99 -0.10
N ALA A 161 -10.29 0.87 1.01
CA ALA A 161 -9.72 -0.38 1.51
C ALA A 161 -10.11 -0.60 2.96
N ARG A 162 -10.25 -1.87 3.38
CA ARG A 162 -10.54 -2.23 4.77
C ARG A 162 -9.55 -3.29 5.24
N THR A 163 -9.24 -3.25 6.52
CA THR A 163 -8.46 -4.32 7.16
C THR A 163 -8.78 -4.41 8.63
N HIS A 164 -8.62 -5.62 9.16
CA HIS A 164 -8.68 -5.92 10.58
C HIS A 164 -7.32 -6.44 11.01
N ILE A 165 -6.78 -5.91 12.08
CA ILE A 165 -5.49 -6.28 12.66
C ILE A 165 -5.62 -6.52 14.16
N VAL A 166 -4.92 -7.54 14.64
CA VAL A 166 -4.77 -7.79 16.08
C VAL A 166 -3.34 -7.42 16.50
N ILE A 167 -3.22 -6.44 17.35
CA ILE A 167 -1.94 -5.91 17.85
C ILE A 167 -1.69 -6.46 19.25
N PRO A 168 -0.67 -7.30 19.46
CA PRO A 168 -0.27 -7.82 20.76
C PRO A 168 0.55 -6.75 21.50
N TYR A 169 -0.09 -5.66 21.91
CA TYR A 169 0.57 -4.45 22.39
C TYR A 169 1.44 -4.69 23.64
N VAL A 170 1.06 -5.64 24.51
CA VAL A 170 1.87 -5.99 25.69
C VAL A 170 3.14 -6.72 25.28
N GLU A 171 3.07 -7.66 24.34
CA GLU A 171 4.24 -8.34 23.76
C GLU A 171 5.18 -7.32 23.07
N TRP A 172 4.63 -6.26 22.54
CA TRP A 172 5.38 -5.17 21.92
C TRP A 172 5.93 -4.13 22.91
N GLY A 173 5.79 -4.40 24.20
CA GLY A 173 6.42 -3.64 25.28
C GLY A 173 5.56 -2.51 25.87
N LEU A 174 4.29 -2.39 25.47
CA LEU A 174 3.39 -1.43 26.07
C LEU A 174 2.82 -1.98 27.38
N LYS A 175 2.49 -1.08 28.31
CA LYS A 175 1.96 -1.43 29.63
C LYS A 175 0.53 -1.97 29.53
N ASN A 176 0.25 -3.09 30.21
CA ASN A 176 -1.12 -3.57 30.39
C ASN A 176 -1.79 -2.80 31.54
N PRO A 177 -2.96 -2.16 31.32
CA PRO A 177 -3.66 -1.39 32.35
C PRO A 177 -4.47 -2.22 33.35
N SER A 178 -4.35 -3.55 33.33
CA SER A 178 -5.03 -4.44 34.28
C SER A 178 -4.73 -4.05 35.72
N THR A 179 -5.71 -4.30 36.61
CA THR A 179 -5.58 -4.18 38.06
C THR A 179 -5.98 -5.49 38.70
N PHE A 180 -5.92 -5.57 40.04
CA PHE A 180 -6.32 -6.77 40.76
C PHE A 180 -7.79 -7.21 40.48
N LEU A 181 -8.68 -6.25 40.24
CA LEU A 181 -10.11 -6.50 40.00
C LEU A 181 -10.51 -6.42 38.52
N LEU A 182 -9.74 -5.77 37.69
CA LEU A 182 -10.03 -5.55 36.27
C LEU A 182 -8.94 -6.18 35.42
N HIS A 183 -9.29 -7.22 34.70
CA HIS A 183 -8.41 -7.79 33.69
C HIS A 183 -8.72 -7.15 32.32
N VAL A 184 -7.69 -6.68 31.63
CA VAL A 184 -7.73 -6.12 30.27
C VAL A 184 -6.93 -7.04 29.35
N SER A 185 -7.45 -7.31 28.16
CA SER A 185 -6.74 -8.09 27.14
C SER A 185 -5.34 -7.55 26.89
N ASP A 186 -4.38 -8.41 26.63
CA ASP A 186 -3.03 -8.08 26.19
C ASP A 186 -2.92 -7.75 24.69
N LYS A 187 -4.06 -7.82 24.01
CA LYS A 187 -4.21 -7.54 22.57
C LYS A 187 -5.30 -6.49 22.34
N VAL A 188 -5.11 -5.70 21.32
CA VAL A 188 -6.11 -4.76 20.80
C VAL A 188 -6.45 -5.13 19.36
N GLU A 189 -7.74 -5.15 19.05
CA GLU A 189 -8.24 -5.30 17.69
C GLU A 189 -8.39 -3.92 17.07
N VAL A 190 -7.94 -3.76 15.83
CA VAL A 190 -8.01 -2.49 15.11
C VAL A 190 -8.63 -2.72 13.74
N ASP A 191 -9.75 -2.03 13.51
CA ASP A 191 -10.43 -1.98 12.23
C ASP A 191 -10.10 -0.67 11.52
N VAL A 192 -9.57 -0.78 10.31
CA VAL A 192 -9.18 0.38 9.51
C VAL A 192 -9.99 0.41 8.22
N THR A 193 -10.61 1.55 7.95
CA THR A 193 -11.17 1.89 6.64
C THR A 193 -10.37 3.05 6.08
N GLY A 194 -9.53 2.79 5.09
CA GLY A 194 -8.78 3.81 4.37
C GLY A 194 -9.51 4.22 3.09
N VAL A 195 -9.70 5.50 2.91
CA VAL A 195 -10.27 6.09 1.68
C VAL A 195 -9.26 7.07 1.11
N GLY A 196 -9.12 7.10 -0.22
CA GLY A 196 -8.17 8.00 -0.85
C GLY A 196 -8.35 8.09 -2.36
N THR A 197 -7.45 8.82 -2.98
CA THR A 197 -7.40 8.98 -4.44
C THR A 197 -6.14 8.29 -4.97
N VAL A 198 -6.33 7.43 -5.97
CA VAL A 198 -5.24 6.75 -6.65
C VAL A 198 -4.98 7.38 -8.01
N GLN A 199 -3.71 7.64 -8.31
CA GLN A 199 -3.26 8.23 -9.57
C GLN A 199 -2.09 7.42 -10.14
N GLY A 200 -2.11 7.18 -11.45
CA GLY A 200 -0.94 6.67 -12.16
C GLY A 200 0.08 7.78 -12.38
N GLN A 201 1.33 7.54 -12.03
CA GLN A 201 2.41 8.48 -12.33
C GLN A 201 2.79 8.37 -13.81
N GLU A 202 2.37 9.32 -14.64
CA GLU A 202 2.95 9.52 -15.95
C GLU A 202 4.36 10.13 -15.76
N ARG A 203 5.41 9.34 -16.00
CA ARG A 203 6.74 9.92 -16.11
C ARG A 203 6.80 10.70 -17.42
N HIS A 204 6.84 12.01 -17.32
CA HIS A 204 7.26 12.82 -18.47
C HIS A 204 8.69 12.40 -18.89
N PRO A 205 8.94 12.30 -20.18
CA PRO A 205 10.22 11.89 -20.76
C PRO A 205 11.33 12.89 -20.47
#